data_d41dac976d43e3cf2b700fac45338ffc
#
_entry.id   d41dac976d43e3cf2b700fac45338ffc
#
_cell.length_a   1.000
_cell.length_b   1.000
_cell.length_c   1.000
_cell.angle_alpha   90.00
_cell.angle_beta   90.00
_cell.angle_gamma   90.00
#
_symmetry.space_group_name_H-M   'P 1'
#
loop_
_entity.id
_entity.type
_entity.pdbx_description
1 polymer ?
#
loop_
_entity_poly.entity_id
_entity_poly.type
_entity_poly.pdbx_seq_one_letter_code
_entity_poly.pdbx_strand_id
1 'polypeptide(L)'
;MLNNYYFTFGRNKRLPYQNTYIIIKADNMESACTAFLKKFPNSNAPKTLNCSFIYTEREWHELYNEYSYGEPAAIFTATDILVNKPRLFVDMDGTLTEWRTLKFNIGKYEDKDKIQSQLRYLLNTPGYFYSLKPHQNIIDAIKQMIQEDKVDIYVLSCVLPNTEKGSPKREKIAWLQKYLPELEESHYIFVPDGKNKVDYIPCGQMSTDYLFDDYSLNLHRWDRSGQTAIKYLNGKNGTKGTFQGNKISYERSAEDVARLLTNICTERQMIIDEIPPEIDEEFDYQSFDFDDYE
;
A
#
# COMPACT_ATOMS: atom_id res chain seq x y z
N MET A 1 22.97 19.85 -17.28
CA MET A 1 21.75 20.32 -17.97
C MET A 1 20.92 19.10 -18.27
N LEU A 2 19.64 19.08 -17.92
CA LEU A 2 18.76 17.92 -18.18
C LEU A 2 18.42 17.86 -19.68
N ASN A 3 18.52 16.65 -20.26
CA ASN A 3 18.10 16.35 -21.61
C ASN A 3 16.68 15.77 -21.60
N ASN A 4 15.93 15.97 -22.68
CA ASN A 4 14.63 15.39 -22.88
C ASN A 4 14.76 13.99 -23.50
N TYR A 5 14.07 12.99 -22.92
CA TYR A 5 13.95 11.64 -23.46
C TYR A 5 12.48 11.34 -23.69
N TYR A 6 12.13 10.91 -24.88
CA TYR A 6 10.76 10.73 -25.37
C TYR A 6 10.41 9.25 -25.34
N PHE A 7 9.45 8.87 -24.53
CA PHE A 7 8.94 7.50 -24.43
C PHE A 7 7.60 7.43 -25.13
N THR A 8 7.51 6.68 -26.21
CA THR A 8 6.31 6.59 -27.05
C THR A 8 5.48 5.37 -26.74
N PHE A 9 4.18 5.47 -26.94
CA PHE A 9 3.21 4.40 -26.70
C PHE A 9 2.37 4.20 -27.97
N GLY A 10 2.36 2.95 -28.46
CA GLY A 10 1.52 2.55 -29.58
C GLY A 10 0.08 2.24 -29.14
N ARG A 11 -0.59 1.41 -29.95
CA ARG A 11 -2.00 1.02 -29.74
C ARG A 11 -2.18 -0.11 -28.72
N ASN A 12 -1.12 -0.67 -28.17
CA ASN A 12 -1.20 -1.79 -27.23
C ASN A 12 -1.83 -1.35 -25.89
N LYS A 13 -3.00 -1.89 -25.59
CA LYS A 13 -3.77 -1.58 -24.37
C LYS A 13 -3.07 -1.95 -23.05
N ARG A 14 -1.97 -2.71 -23.12
CA ARG A 14 -1.16 -3.07 -21.93
C ARG A 14 -0.12 -2.01 -21.57
N LEU A 15 0.11 -1.02 -22.44
CA LEU A 15 1.03 0.08 -22.17
C LEU A 15 0.36 1.13 -21.27
N PRO A 16 1.14 1.87 -20.46
CA PRO A 16 0.62 2.89 -19.53
C PRO A 16 -0.20 3.98 -20.21
N TYR A 17 0.14 4.29 -21.46
CA TYR A 17 -0.57 5.24 -22.32
C TYR A 17 -0.82 4.62 -23.70
N GLN A 18 -1.63 5.27 -24.55
CA GLN A 18 -1.93 4.80 -25.89
C GLN A 18 -1.88 5.95 -26.90
N ASN A 19 -1.25 5.71 -28.05
CA ASN A 19 -1.16 6.67 -29.16
C ASN A 19 -0.63 8.06 -28.76
N THR A 20 0.31 8.09 -27.82
CA THR A 20 0.90 9.32 -27.30
C THR A 20 2.34 9.09 -26.86
N TYR A 21 2.94 10.07 -26.22
CA TYR A 21 4.26 9.99 -25.63
C TYR A 21 4.32 10.73 -24.30
N ILE A 22 5.37 10.46 -23.53
CA ILE A 22 5.76 11.24 -22.36
C ILE A 22 7.19 11.70 -22.51
N ILE A 23 7.58 12.72 -21.77
CA ILE A 23 8.95 13.21 -21.68
C ILE A 23 9.48 12.92 -20.29
N ILE A 24 10.69 12.35 -20.21
CA ILE A 24 11.47 12.29 -18.96
C ILE A 24 12.73 13.12 -19.13
N LYS A 25 12.87 14.16 -18.32
CA LYS A 25 14.06 15.01 -18.25
C LYS A 25 15.09 14.34 -17.35
N ALA A 26 16.29 14.06 -17.87
CA ALA A 26 17.35 13.35 -17.15
C ALA A 26 18.74 13.80 -17.61
N ASP A 27 19.77 13.53 -16.81
CA ASP A 27 21.16 13.82 -17.16
C ASP A 27 21.65 12.93 -18.32
N ASN A 28 21.16 11.69 -18.39
CA ASN A 28 21.49 10.71 -19.40
C ASN A 28 20.35 9.70 -19.63
N MET A 29 20.46 8.92 -20.71
CA MET A 29 19.48 7.90 -21.10
C MET A 29 19.27 6.82 -20.01
N GLU A 30 20.33 6.41 -19.33
CA GLU A 30 20.26 5.40 -18.28
C GLU A 30 19.38 5.86 -17.11
N SER A 31 19.58 7.10 -16.67
CA SER A 31 18.75 7.73 -15.63
C SER A 31 17.30 7.87 -16.08
N ALA A 32 17.06 8.24 -17.34
CA ALA A 32 15.70 8.32 -17.89
C ALA A 32 15.01 6.95 -17.91
N CYS A 33 15.72 5.90 -18.37
CA CYS A 33 15.18 4.52 -18.39
C CYS A 33 14.94 3.99 -16.99
N THR A 34 15.83 4.25 -16.05
CA THR A 34 15.68 3.84 -14.64
C THR A 34 14.46 4.51 -14.01
N ALA A 35 14.29 5.81 -14.24
CA ALA A 35 13.12 6.55 -13.79
C ALA A 35 11.83 6.00 -14.43
N PHE A 36 11.86 5.67 -15.73
CA PHE A 36 10.73 5.08 -16.44
C PHE A 36 10.34 3.71 -15.82
N LEU A 37 11.31 2.81 -15.61
CA LEU A 37 11.06 1.50 -14.99
C LEU A 37 10.47 1.62 -13.58
N LYS A 38 10.94 2.60 -12.81
CA LYS A 38 10.43 2.86 -11.46
C LYS A 38 8.99 3.37 -11.50
N LYS A 39 8.64 4.25 -12.44
CA LYS A 39 7.30 4.84 -12.53
C LYS A 39 6.28 3.95 -13.23
N PHE A 40 6.71 3.18 -14.24
CA PHE A 40 5.86 2.33 -15.07
C PHE A 40 6.39 0.89 -15.09
N PRO A 41 6.32 0.18 -13.96
CA PRO A 41 6.85 -1.16 -13.86
C PRO A 41 6.13 -2.12 -14.81
N ASN A 42 6.87 -3.08 -15.36
CA ASN A 42 6.31 -4.20 -16.10
C ASN A 42 6.37 -5.44 -15.21
N SER A 43 5.24 -5.81 -14.61
CA SER A 43 5.15 -6.95 -13.68
C SER A 43 5.57 -8.29 -14.32
N ASN A 44 5.37 -8.43 -15.64
CA ASN A 44 5.73 -9.68 -16.37
C ASN A 44 7.18 -9.70 -16.84
N ALA A 45 7.84 -8.55 -16.92
CA ALA A 45 9.21 -8.41 -17.38
C ALA A 45 9.88 -7.18 -16.69
N PRO A 46 10.30 -7.29 -15.42
CA PRO A 46 10.71 -6.14 -14.59
C PRO A 46 11.86 -5.30 -15.15
N LYS A 47 12.68 -5.87 -16.05
CA LYS A 47 13.80 -5.17 -16.70
C LYS A 47 13.44 -4.62 -18.09
N THR A 48 12.23 -4.86 -18.56
CA THR A 48 11.77 -4.43 -19.87
C THR A 48 10.93 -3.17 -19.74
N LEU A 49 11.31 -2.13 -20.49
CA LEU A 49 10.57 -0.88 -20.52
C LEU A 49 9.17 -1.08 -21.10
N ASN A 50 8.17 -0.59 -20.39
CA ASN A 50 6.76 -0.71 -20.77
C ASN A 50 6.34 0.41 -21.74
N CYS A 51 7.12 0.60 -22.80
CA CYS A 51 6.90 1.57 -23.89
C CYS A 51 7.18 0.94 -25.25
N SER A 52 6.87 1.63 -26.34
CA SER A 52 7.14 1.16 -27.70
C SER A 52 8.57 1.49 -28.15
N PHE A 53 8.97 2.76 -28.02
CA PHE A 53 10.30 3.25 -28.38
C PHE A 53 10.71 4.39 -27.45
N ILE A 54 12.03 4.64 -27.42
CA ILE A 54 12.64 5.76 -26.71
C ILE A 54 13.48 6.53 -27.72
N TYR A 55 13.40 7.85 -27.64
CA TYR A 55 14.17 8.75 -28.47
C TYR A 55 14.88 9.79 -27.61
N THR A 56 16.09 10.15 -28.01
CA THR A 56 16.73 11.39 -27.57
C THR A 56 16.02 12.59 -28.19
N GLU A 57 16.25 13.77 -27.67
CA GLU A 57 15.66 15.00 -28.21
C GLU A 57 16.05 15.21 -29.69
N ARG A 58 17.32 14.92 -30.06
CA ARG A 58 17.78 15.01 -31.44
C ARG A 58 17.04 14.04 -32.36
N GLU A 59 16.97 12.76 -31.99
CA GLU A 59 16.26 11.72 -32.76
C GLU A 59 14.77 12.04 -32.89
N TRP A 60 14.18 12.60 -31.86
CA TRP A 60 12.77 13.00 -31.87
C TRP A 60 12.54 14.10 -32.93
N HIS A 61 13.34 15.15 -32.95
CA HIS A 61 13.21 16.25 -33.92
C HIS A 61 13.58 15.84 -35.34
N GLU A 62 14.48 14.86 -35.53
CA GLU A 62 14.81 14.33 -36.84
C GLU A 62 13.68 13.45 -37.43
N LEU A 63 12.99 12.69 -36.61
CA LEU A 63 11.97 11.71 -37.03
C LEU A 63 10.53 12.25 -36.98
N TYR A 64 10.26 13.14 -36.06
CA TYR A 64 8.91 13.64 -35.77
C TYR A 64 8.93 15.16 -35.69
N ASN A 65 8.14 15.80 -36.52
CA ASN A 65 7.83 17.22 -36.30
C ASN A 65 6.77 17.34 -35.21
N GLU A 66 6.76 18.45 -34.49
CA GLU A 66 5.90 18.72 -33.36
C GLU A 66 4.39 18.50 -33.60
N TYR A 67 3.97 18.45 -34.87
CA TYR A 67 2.57 18.30 -35.28
C TYR A 67 2.08 16.85 -35.36
N SER A 68 2.97 15.86 -35.33
CA SER A 68 2.61 14.46 -35.59
C SER A 68 2.05 13.73 -34.35
N TYR A 69 2.46 14.14 -33.15
CA TYR A 69 2.06 13.47 -31.88
C TYR A 69 1.28 14.35 -30.91
N GLY A 70 1.11 15.65 -31.24
CA GLY A 70 0.47 16.61 -30.31
C GLY A 70 1.28 16.86 -29.05
N GLU A 71 0.61 17.29 -28.00
CA GLU A 71 1.22 17.50 -26.69
C GLU A 71 1.55 16.18 -26.00
N PRO A 72 2.64 16.12 -25.19
CA PRO A 72 2.95 14.96 -24.39
C PRO A 72 1.85 14.70 -23.35
N ALA A 73 1.51 13.43 -23.11
CA ALA A 73 0.56 13.04 -22.08
C ALA A 73 1.04 13.41 -20.66
N ALA A 74 2.36 13.46 -20.46
CA ALA A 74 2.98 13.90 -19.21
C ALA A 74 4.45 14.26 -19.41
N ILE A 75 4.98 15.11 -18.51
CA ILE A 75 6.41 15.44 -18.42
C ILE A 75 6.86 15.15 -16.98
N PHE A 76 7.95 14.43 -16.87
CA PHE A 76 8.55 14.06 -15.58
C PHE A 76 10.03 14.49 -15.54
N THR A 77 10.56 14.66 -14.34
CA THR A 77 12.00 14.79 -14.12
C THR A 77 12.51 13.50 -13.47
N ALA A 78 13.57 12.92 -14.04
CA ALA A 78 14.13 11.67 -13.51
C ALA A 78 14.56 11.82 -12.05
N THR A 79 15.12 12.96 -11.67
CA THR A 79 15.49 13.26 -10.29
C THR A 79 14.29 13.14 -9.36
N ASP A 80 13.13 13.71 -9.72
CA ASP A 80 11.93 13.66 -8.88
C ASP A 80 11.41 12.22 -8.71
N ILE A 81 11.56 11.38 -9.74
CA ILE A 81 11.17 9.97 -9.68
C ILE A 81 12.20 9.15 -8.90
N LEU A 82 13.50 9.38 -9.11
CA LEU A 82 14.59 8.58 -8.53
C LEU A 82 14.85 8.94 -7.06
N VAL A 83 14.66 10.20 -6.70
CA VAL A 83 14.77 10.70 -5.32
C VAL A 83 13.53 10.37 -4.49
N ASN A 84 12.38 10.10 -5.12
CA ASN A 84 11.20 9.67 -4.39
C ASN A 84 11.52 8.43 -3.56
N LYS A 85 11.42 8.58 -2.25
CA LYS A 85 11.54 7.50 -1.28
C LYS A 85 10.52 6.40 -1.63
N PRO A 86 10.82 5.12 -1.31
CA PRO A 86 9.78 4.10 -1.37
C PRO A 86 8.61 4.51 -0.47
N ARG A 87 7.40 4.18 -0.87
CA ARG A 87 6.20 4.49 -0.07
C ARG A 87 5.73 3.24 0.65
N LEU A 88 5.55 3.35 1.95
CA LEU A 88 4.96 2.30 2.79
C LEU A 88 3.55 2.70 3.20
N PHE A 89 2.58 1.96 2.73
CA PHE A 89 1.18 2.08 3.11
C PHE A 89 0.91 1.11 4.25
N VAL A 90 0.50 1.63 5.40
CA VAL A 90 0.27 0.86 6.62
C VAL A 90 -1.23 0.78 6.87
N ASP A 91 -1.77 -0.43 7.00
CA ASP A 91 -3.14 -0.60 7.43
C ASP A 91 -3.32 -0.21 8.90
N MET A 92 -4.56 0.13 9.28
CA MET A 92 -4.85 0.53 10.65
C MET A 92 -5.43 -0.61 11.47
N ASP A 93 -6.52 -1.22 11.01
CA ASP A 93 -7.30 -2.17 11.80
C ASP A 93 -6.64 -3.56 11.81
N GLY A 94 -6.10 -3.97 12.95
CA GLY A 94 -5.34 -5.21 13.08
C GLY A 94 -3.83 -5.06 12.81
N THR A 95 -3.39 -3.92 12.25
CA THR A 95 -1.98 -3.62 12.00
C THR A 95 -1.46 -2.56 12.96
N LEU A 96 -2.01 -1.33 12.95
CA LEU A 96 -1.67 -0.30 13.93
C LEU A 96 -2.45 -0.47 15.24
N THR A 97 -3.69 -0.95 15.16
CA THR A 97 -4.57 -1.14 16.30
C THR A 97 -4.76 -2.61 16.61
N GLU A 98 -4.94 -2.92 17.91
CA GLU A 98 -5.45 -4.22 18.33
C GLU A 98 -6.94 -4.35 17.94
N TRP A 99 -7.21 -4.58 16.67
CA TRP A 99 -8.54 -4.92 16.19
C TRP A 99 -9.03 -6.15 16.95
N ARG A 100 -10.10 -6.08 17.75
CA ARG A 100 -10.66 -7.12 18.61
C ARG A 100 -10.18 -7.16 20.07
N THR A 101 -9.89 -6.04 20.67
CA THR A 101 -9.79 -5.97 22.13
C THR A 101 -11.08 -6.36 22.85
N LEU A 102 -12.22 -6.39 22.15
CA LEU A 102 -13.44 -6.97 22.69
C LEU A 102 -13.36 -8.48 22.49
N LYS A 103 -13.28 -9.21 23.59
CA LYS A 103 -13.39 -10.67 23.61
C LYS A 103 -14.74 -11.03 23.01
N PHE A 104 -14.77 -11.29 21.73
CA PHE A 104 -15.86 -12.04 21.14
C PHE A 104 -15.73 -13.47 21.67
N ASN A 105 -16.44 -13.81 22.74
CA ASN A 105 -16.79 -15.19 23.03
C ASN A 105 -17.77 -15.66 21.96
N ILE A 106 -17.30 -15.71 20.72
CA ILE A 106 -18.01 -16.35 19.63
C ILE A 106 -17.70 -17.82 19.84
N GLY A 107 -18.64 -18.53 20.43
CA GLY A 107 -18.63 -19.98 20.42
C GLY A 107 -18.42 -20.45 18.99
N LYS A 108 -17.71 -21.55 18.81
CA LYS A 108 -17.35 -22.11 17.51
C LYS A 108 -18.41 -21.81 16.44
N TYR A 109 -18.09 -20.90 15.54
CA TYR A 109 -18.43 -20.77 14.11
C TYR A 109 -19.88 -20.95 13.59
N GLU A 110 -20.90 -21.05 14.38
CA GLU A 110 -22.19 -21.55 13.91
C GLU A 110 -23.20 -20.46 13.50
N ASP A 111 -22.88 -19.15 13.70
CA ASP A 111 -23.89 -18.13 13.45
C ASP A 111 -23.30 -16.87 12.82
N LYS A 112 -23.26 -16.83 11.48
CA LYS A 112 -22.84 -15.64 10.70
C LYS A 112 -23.65 -14.40 11.11
N ASP A 113 -24.95 -14.56 11.41
CA ASP A 113 -25.84 -13.46 11.78
C ASP A 113 -25.47 -12.86 13.14
N LYS A 114 -25.01 -13.66 14.08
CA LYS A 114 -24.51 -13.17 15.39
C LYS A 114 -23.23 -12.36 15.22
N ILE A 115 -22.30 -12.83 14.40
CA ILE A 115 -21.04 -12.11 14.13
C ILE A 115 -21.36 -10.76 13.50
N GLN A 116 -22.22 -10.73 12.50
CA GLN A 116 -22.65 -9.49 11.84
C GLN A 116 -23.39 -8.55 12.79
N SER A 117 -24.27 -9.07 13.61
CA SER A 117 -25.01 -8.27 14.59
C SER A 117 -24.05 -7.63 15.62
N GLN A 118 -23.06 -8.39 16.08
CA GLN A 118 -22.04 -7.87 16.98
C GLN A 118 -21.14 -6.86 16.30
N LEU A 119 -20.70 -7.12 15.08
CA LEU A 119 -19.92 -6.16 14.31
C LEU A 119 -20.69 -4.86 14.10
N ARG A 120 -21.97 -4.93 13.65
CA ARG A 120 -22.85 -3.77 13.55
C ARG A 120 -23.01 -3.02 14.86
N TYR A 121 -23.14 -3.73 15.99
CA TYR A 121 -23.21 -3.11 17.31
C TYR A 121 -21.95 -2.31 17.61
N LEU A 122 -20.77 -2.88 17.39
CA LEU A 122 -19.48 -2.21 17.61
C LEU A 122 -19.32 -0.99 16.74
N LEU A 123 -19.64 -1.13 15.45
CA LEU A 123 -19.55 -0.04 14.48
C LEU A 123 -20.53 1.12 14.79
N ASN A 124 -21.62 0.83 15.48
CA ASN A 124 -22.57 1.83 15.96
C ASN A 124 -22.27 2.33 17.37
N THR A 125 -21.17 1.89 17.99
CA THR A 125 -20.75 2.35 19.30
C THR A 125 -19.88 3.61 19.16
N PRO A 126 -20.33 4.78 19.58
CA PRO A 126 -19.52 6.00 19.49
C PRO A 126 -18.19 5.84 20.21
N GLY A 127 -17.11 6.29 19.57
CA GLY A 127 -15.76 6.21 20.13
C GLY A 127 -15.11 4.83 20.00
N TYR A 128 -15.72 3.87 19.32
CA TYR A 128 -15.18 2.52 19.18
C TYR A 128 -13.77 2.54 18.59
N PHE A 129 -13.59 3.12 17.39
CA PHE A 129 -12.27 3.18 16.75
C PHE A 129 -11.27 4.02 17.54
N TYR A 130 -11.74 5.09 18.20
CA TYR A 130 -10.87 5.91 19.04
C TYR A 130 -10.37 5.16 20.28
N SER A 131 -11.14 4.22 20.79
CA SER A 131 -10.81 3.43 22.00
C SER A 131 -9.88 2.24 21.75
N LEU A 132 -9.61 1.89 20.49
CA LEU A 132 -8.74 0.75 20.14
C LEU A 132 -7.34 0.96 20.71
N LYS A 133 -6.78 -0.12 21.28
CA LYS A 133 -5.41 -0.10 21.76
C LYS A 133 -4.44 -0.15 20.58
N PRO A 134 -3.29 0.54 20.66
CA PRO A 134 -2.24 0.42 19.66
C PRO A 134 -1.49 -0.91 19.80
N HIS A 135 -1.02 -1.46 18.68
CA HIS A 135 0.11 -2.37 18.68
C HIS A 135 1.38 -1.53 18.91
N GLN A 136 1.79 -1.42 20.18
CA GLN A 136 2.77 -0.43 20.61
C GLN A 136 4.11 -0.58 19.86
N ASN A 137 4.59 -1.82 19.65
CA ASN A 137 5.81 -2.09 18.91
C ASN A 137 5.74 -1.58 17.45
N ILE A 138 4.56 -1.66 16.81
CA ILE A 138 4.37 -1.14 15.45
C ILE A 138 4.33 0.39 15.47
N ILE A 139 3.64 0.99 16.43
CA ILE A 139 3.60 2.46 16.57
C ILE A 139 5.02 3.01 16.75
N ASP A 140 5.80 2.42 17.64
CA ASP A 140 7.16 2.86 17.93
C ASP A 140 8.09 2.63 16.70
N ALA A 141 7.92 1.51 15.99
CA ALA A 141 8.63 1.25 14.74
C ALA A 141 8.32 2.31 13.66
N ILE A 142 7.04 2.63 13.47
CA ILE A 142 6.63 3.64 12.48
C ILE A 142 7.16 5.02 12.86
N LYS A 143 7.16 5.41 14.14
CA LYS A 143 7.78 6.66 14.61
C LYS A 143 9.26 6.70 14.31
N GLN A 144 10.00 5.63 14.57
CA GLN A 144 11.41 5.51 14.23
C GLN A 144 11.62 5.69 12.72
N MET A 145 10.84 5.02 11.88
CA MET A 145 10.96 5.13 10.42
C MET A 145 10.64 6.55 9.92
N ILE A 146 9.67 7.25 10.52
CA ILE A 146 9.38 8.66 10.23
C ILE A 146 10.61 9.53 10.55
N GLN A 147 11.26 9.31 11.69
CA GLN A 147 12.46 10.06 12.10
C GLN A 147 13.65 9.77 11.19
N GLU A 148 13.83 8.53 10.74
CA GLU A 148 14.90 8.14 9.81
C GLU A 148 14.71 8.69 8.41
N ASP A 149 13.50 9.01 8.03
CA ASP A 149 13.12 9.67 6.78
C ASP A 149 13.63 8.96 5.50
N LYS A 150 13.76 7.61 5.54
CA LYS A 150 14.20 6.79 4.39
C LYS A 150 13.04 6.29 3.52
N VAL A 151 11.83 6.26 4.08
CA VAL A 151 10.61 5.72 3.49
C VAL A 151 9.48 6.71 3.72
N ASP A 152 8.68 7.01 2.69
CA ASP A 152 7.48 7.82 2.84
C ASP A 152 6.34 6.95 3.41
N ILE A 153 5.82 7.32 4.56
CA ILE A 153 4.82 6.52 5.27
C ILE A 153 3.44 7.11 5.10
N TYR A 154 2.49 6.26 4.74
CA TYR A 154 1.06 6.58 4.63
C TYR A 154 0.26 5.60 5.47
N VAL A 155 -0.85 6.05 6.05
CA VAL A 155 -1.88 5.15 6.58
C VAL A 155 -2.94 4.93 5.51
N LEU A 156 -3.24 3.66 5.21
CA LEU A 156 -4.20 3.25 4.17
C LEU A 156 -5.22 2.28 4.77
N SER A 157 -6.34 2.83 5.24
CA SER A 157 -7.34 2.08 6.01
C SER A 157 -8.71 2.10 5.39
N CYS A 158 -9.41 0.97 5.41
CA CYS A 158 -10.81 0.92 5.05
C CYS A 158 -11.68 1.66 6.09
N VAL A 159 -12.73 2.32 5.62
CA VAL A 159 -13.66 3.07 6.46
C VAL A 159 -15.09 2.69 6.14
N LEU A 160 -15.80 2.28 7.14
CA LEU A 160 -17.23 2.04 7.08
C LEU A 160 -18.01 3.34 6.94
N PRO A 161 -19.21 3.30 6.38
CA PRO A 161 -20.09 4.46 6.30
C PRO A 161 -20.36 5.06 7.68
N ASN A 162 -20.58 6.36 7.72
CA ASN A 162 -21.07 7.01 8.94
C ASN A 162 -22.42 6.43 9.33
N THR A 163 -22.63 6.21 10.62
CA THR A 163 -23.91 5.86 11.19
C THR A 163 -24.49 7.08 11.89
N GLU A 164 -25.77 7.00 12.31
CA GLU A 164 -26.41 8.07 13.11
C GLU A 164 -25.67 8.34 14.43
N LYS A 165 -24.93 7.32 14.94
CA LYS A 165 -24.29 7.35 16.25
C LYS A 165 -22.76 7.42 16.19
N GLY A 166 -22.15 7.19 15.06
CA GLY A 166 -20.69 7.12 14.95
C GLY A 166 -20.15 7.64 13.63
N SER A 167 -18.94 8.16 13.68
CA SER A 167 -18.19 8.58 12.51
C SER A 167 -16.84 7.86 12.48
N PRO A 168 -16.78 6.63 11.92
CA PRO A 168 -15.56 5.83 11.90
C PRO A 168 -14.34 6.57 11.38
N LYS A 169 -14.49 7.35 10.31
CA LYS A 169 -13.40 8.14 9.75
C LYS A 169 -12.86 9.18 10.76
N ARG A 170 -13.73 9.94 11.42
CA ARG A 170 -13.31 10.96 12.41
C ARG A 170 -12.62 10.33 13.60
N GLU A 171 -13.13 9.19 14.06
CA GLU A 171 -12.55 8.46 15.18
C GLU A 171 -11.16 7.91 14.84
N LYS A 172 -10.96 7.37 13.63
CA LYS A 172 -9.66 6.92 13.13
C LYS A 172 -8.67 8.09 13.00
N ILE A 173 -9.10 9.24 12.49
CA ILE A 173 -8.27 10.46 12.44
C ILE A 173 -7.83 10.86 13.85
N ALA A 174 -8.77 10.97 14.80
CA ALA A 174 -8.45 11.34 16.17
C ALA A 174 -7.52 10.33 16.86
N TRP A 175 -7.66 9.05 16.53
CA TRP A 175 -6.76 8.00 17.01
C TRP A 175 -5.34 8.18 16.44
N LEU A 176 -5.20 8.42 15.12
CA LEU A 176 -3.91 8.65 14.47
C LEU A 176 -3.23 9.90 15.05
N GLN A 177 -3.94 11.00 15.21
CA GLN A 177 -3.42 12.22 15.85
C GLN A 177 -2.94 11.99 17.28
N LYS A 178 -3.55 11.06 18.01
CA LYS A 178 -3.13 10.69 19.38
C LYS A 178 -1.87 9.84 19.41
N TYR A 179 -1.76 8.84 18.53
CA TYR A 179 -0.71 7.82 18.61
C TYR A 179 0.45 8.02 17.63
N LEU A 180 0.20 8.72 16.50
CA LEU A 180 1.17 9.04 15.47
C LEU A 180 1.10 10.54 15.10
N PRO A 181 1.26 11.47 16.07
CA PRO A 181 1.19 12.90 15.82
C PRO A 181 2.30 13.41 14.88
N GLU A 182 3.35 12.62 14.67
CA GLU A 182 4.45 12.91 13.74
C GLU A 182 4.05 12.76 12.27
N LEU A 183 2.94 12.04 11.99
CA LEU A 183 2.45 11.80 10.64
C LEU A 183 1.36 12.83 10.30
N GLU A 184 1.57 13.60 9.24
CA GLU A 184 0.62 14.62 8.79
C GLU A 184 -0.69 14.00 8.27
N GLU A 185 -1.81 14.70 8.45
CA GLU A 185 -3.13 14.24 7.98
C GLU A 185 -3.20 14.03 6.46
N SER A 186 -2.36 14.72 5.69
CA SER A 186 -2.19 14.52 4.25
C SER A 186 -1.72 13.10 3.87
N HIS A 187 -1.17 12.35 4.82
CA HIS A 187 -0.74 10.96 4.67
C HIS A 187 -1.80 9.93 5.12
N TYR A 188 -2.99 10.39 5.51
CA TYR A 188 -4.10 9.50 5.88
C TYR A 188 -5.01 9.25 4.67
N ILE A 189 -5.06 8.01 4.21
CA ILE A 189 -5.88 7.59 3.07
C ILE A 189 -6.98 6.67 3.59
N PHE A 190 -8.22 7.08 3.39
CA PHE A 190 -9.37 6.30 3.79
C PHE A 190 -10.12 5.77 2.58
N VAL A 191 -10.22 4.46 2.52
CA VAL A 191 -10.86 3.71 1.44
C VAL A 191 -12.26 3.31 1.88
N PRO A 192 -13.30 3.57 1.10
CA PRO A 192 -14.64 3.05 1.41
C PRO A 192 -14.61 1.52 1.54
N ASP A 193 -15.42 0.98 2.45
CA ASP A 193 -15.55 -0.46 2.64
C ASP A 193 -15.89 -1.19 1.33
N GLY A 194 -15.35 -2.40 1.16
CA GLY A 194 -15.51 -3.20 -0.05
C GLY A 194 -14.69 -2.72 -1.26
N LYS A 195 -14.00 -1.56 -1.18
CA LYS A 195 -13.19 -1.06 -2.29
C LYS A 195 -11.74 -1.54 -2.19
N ASN A 196 -11.08 -1.63 -3.34
CA ASN A 196 -9.69 -2.06 -3.41
C ASN A 196 -8.76 -0.91 -3.00
N LYS A 197 -7.88 -1.14 -2.02
CA LYS A 197 -6.90 -0.17 -1.52
C LYS A 197 -5.99 0.39 -2.63
N VAL A 198 -5.63 -0.44 -3.60
CA VAL A 198 -4.76 -0.05 -4.73
C VAL A 198 -5.30 1.13 -5.53
N ASP A 199 -6.63 1.24 -5.65
CA ASP A 199 -7.29 2.27 -6.46
C ASP A 199 -7.24 3.67 -5.81
N TYR A 200 -6.81 3.76 -4.55
CA TYR A 200 -6.78 4.99 -3.76
C TYR A 200 -5.37 5.53 -3.51
N ILE A 201 -4.35 4.93 -4.13
CA ILE A 201 -2.96 5.37 -3.98
C ILE A 201 -2.76 6.76 -4.61
N PRO A 202 -2.23 7.75 -3.89
CA PRO A 202 -1.97 9.08 -4.42
C PRO A 202 -0.97 9.04 -5.59
N CYS A 203 -1.22 9.84 -6.62
CA CYS A 203 -0.36 9.95 -7.81
C CYS A 203 -0.17 8.65 -8.59
N GLY A 204 -1.07 7.67 -8.40
CA GLY A 204 -0.98 6.36 -9.06
C GLY A 204 0.04 5.43 -8.42
N GLN A 205 0.05 4.20 -8.91
CA GLN A 205 0.87 3.10 -8.40
C GLN A 205 2.34 3.24 -8.86
N MET A 206 3.27 2.87 -7.98
CA MET A 206 4.71 2.78 -8.28
C MET A 206 5.23 1.39 -7.88
N SER A 207 6.28 0.90 -8.55
CA SER A 207 6.94 -0.37 -8.17
C SER A 207 7.64 -0.31 -6.81
N THR A 208 7.72 0.87 -6.22
CA THR A 208 8.29 1.15 -4.90
C THR A 208 7.20 1.41 -3.86
N ASP A 209 5.98 0.94 -4.13
CA ASP A 209 4.88 0.96 -3.17
C ASP A 209 4.81 -0.36 -2.42
N TYR A 210 4.73 -0.27 -1.12
CA TYR A 210 4.68 -1.40 -0.20
C TYR A 210 3.41 -1.29 0.65
N LEU A 211 2.73 -2.42 0.87
CA LEU A 211 1.60 -2.50 1.80
C LEU A 211 1.98 -3.35 3.00
N PHE A 212 1.82 -2.82 4.20
CA PHE A 212 1.93 -3.55 5.46
C PHE A 212 0.53 -3.70 6.07
N ASP A 213 0.01 -4.93 6.09
CA ASP A 213 -1.40 -5.22 6.39
C ASP A 213 -1.51 -6.62 7.03
N ASP A 214 -2.46 -6.82 7.93
CA ASP A 214 -2.72 -8.11 8.55
C ASP A 214 -3.73 -8.96 7.77
N TYR A 215 -4.45 -8.39 6.79
CA TYR A 215 -5.50 -9.06 6.05
C TYR A 215 -5.04 -9.60 4.69
N SER A 216 -5.00 -10.92 4.54
CA SER A 216 -4.44 -11.59 3.37
C SER A 216 -5.09 -11.20 2.05
N LEU A 217 -6.40 -10.90 2.02
CA LEU A 217 -7.07 -10.49 0.78
C LEU A 217 -6.52 -9.17 0.24
N ASN A 218 -6.28 -8.18 1.12
CA ASN A 218 -5.65 -6.91 0.73
C ASN A 218 -4.25 -7.15 0.16
N LEU A 219 -3.46 -8.01 0.82
CA LEU A 219 -2.12 -8.36 0.39
C LEU A 219 -2.11 -9.04 -0.98
N HIS A 220 -3.01 -9.99 -1.23
CA HIS A 220 -3.14 -10.64 -2.54
C HIS A 220 -3.58 -9.68 -3.64
N ARG A 221 -4.48 -8.72 -3.34
CA ARG A 221 -4.90 -7.69 -4.28
C ARG A 221 -3.74 -6.74 -4.61
N TRP A 222 -2.96 -6.37 -3.60
CA TRP A 222 -1.78 -5.52 -3.74
C TRP A 222 -0.69 -6.18 -4.58
N ASP A 223 -0.33 -7.41 -4.25
CA ASP A 223 0.70 -8.19 -4.94
C ASP A 223 0.35 -8.43 -6.43
N ARG A 224 -0.92 -8.74 -6.71
CA ARG A 224 -1.43 -8.87 -8.10
C ARG A 224 -1.32 -7.59 -8.93
N SER A 225 -1.25 -6.44 -8.30
CA SER A 225 -1.06 -5.15 -8.97
C SER A 225 0.42 -4.84 -9.24
N GLY A 226 1.34 -5.75 -8.89
CA GLY A 226 2.77 -5.65 -9.16
C GLY A 226 3.59 -4.89 -8.12
N GLN A 227 2.98 -4.56 -6.95
CA GLN A 227 3.67 -3.98 -5.81
C GLN A 227 4.01 -5.05 -4.77
N THR A 228 4.83 -4.69 -3.78
CA THR A 228 5.23 -5.61 -2.71
C THR A 228 4.30 -5.53 -1.51
N ALA A 229 3.75 -6.66 -1.10
CA ALA A 229 2.94 -6.79 0.10
C ALA A 229 3.74 -7.41 1.26
N ILE A 230 3.42 -7.00 2.50
CA ILE A 230 4.06 -7.42 3.74
C ILE A 230 2.96 -7.78 4.73
N LYS A 231 2.90 -9.05 5.13
CA LYS A 231 1.93 -9.55 6.11
C LYS A 231 2.38 -9.21 7.52
N TYR A 232 1.51 -8.56 8.29
CA TYR A 232 1.67 -8.50 9.74
C TYR A 232 1.02 -9.72 10.38
N LEU A 233 1.84 -10.51 11.06
CA LEU A 233 1.39 -11.62 11.88
C LEU A 233 1.09 -11.09 13.29
N ASN A 234 -0.14 -10.63 13.52
CA ASN A 234 -0.52 -9.93 14.74
C ASN A 234 -0.92 -10.87 15.89
N GLY A 235 -0.81 -12.19 15.72
CA GLY A 235 -1.17 -13.19 16.72
C GLY A 235 -2.68 -13.33 16.99
N LYS A 236 -3.52 -12.62 16.25
CA LYS A 236 -4.99 -12.60 16.42
C LYS A 236 -5.75 -12.98 15.16
N ASN A 237 -5.29 -12.51 14.01
CA ASN A 237 -5.82 -12.89 12.72
C ASN A 237 -5.07 -14.11 12.24
N GLY A 238 -5.79 -15.11 11.73
CA GLY A 238 -5.27 -16.44 11.41
C GLY A 238 -3.92 -16.43 10.71
N THR A 239 -3.00 -17.16 11.28
CA THR A 239 -1.64 -17.36 10.77
C THR A 239 -1.63 -18.22 9.52
N LYS A 240 -2.70 -18.99 9.30
CA LYS A 240 -2.91 -19.89 8.16
C LYS A 240 -3.27 -19.18 6.84
N GLY A 241 -3.17 -17.85 6.82
CA GLY A 241 -3.41 -17.08 5.60
C GLY A 241 -2.58 -17.59 4.43
N THR A 242 -3.18 -17.61 3.24
CA THR A 242 -2.57 -18.13 1.99
C THR A 242 -1.44 -17.24 1.45
N PHE A 243 -1.18 -16.08 2.06
CA PHE A 243 -0.14 -15.17 1.60
C PHE A 243 1.26 -15.71 1.87
N GLN A 244 2.08 -15.81 0.82
CA GLN A 244 3.43 -16.40 0.85
C GLN A 244 4.57 -15.37 0.70
N GLY A 245 4.26 -14.06 0.68
CA GLY A 245 5.27 -12.99 0.59
C GLY A 245 5.92 -12.68 1.93
N ASN A 246 6.42 -11.45 2.05
CA ASN A 246 7.06 -10.96 3.28
C ASN A 246 6.13 -11.07 4.49
N LYS A 247 6.66 -11.50 5.64
CA LYS A 247 5.91 -11.65 6.89
C LYS A 247 6.74 -11.11 8.05
N ILE A 248 6.13 -10.33 8.92
CA ILE A 248 6.73 -9.78 10.14
C ILE A 248 5.85 -10.14 11.34
N SER A 249 6.44 -10.78 12.35
CA SER A 249 5.74 -11.22 13.56
C SER A 249 5.56 -10.09 14.58
N TYR A 250 4.46 -10.14 15.32
CA TYR A 250 4.18 -9.26 16.47
C TYR A 250 5.17 -9.43 17.64
N GLU A 251 5.92 -10.53 17.65
CA GLU A 251 6.94 -10.79 18.67
C GLU A 251 8.23 -9.98 18.48
N ARG A 252 8.38 -9.33 17.30
CA ARG A 252 9.54 -8.49 17.03
C ARG A 252 9.51 -7.21 17.86
N SER A 253 10.71 -6.77 18.28
CA SER A 253 10.86 -5.45 18.90
C SER A 253 10.54 -4.33 17.90
N ALA A 254 10.28 -3.14 18.39
CA ALA A 254 10.03 -1.97 17.54
C ALA A 254 11.20 -1.69 16.61
N GLU A 255 12.43 -1.76 17.12
CA GLU A 255 13.68 -1.53 16.37
C GLU A 255 13.82 -2.57 15.24
N ASP A 256 13.52 -3.85 15.53
CA ASP A 256 13.57 -4.91 14.52
C ASP A 256 12.52 -4.69 13.44
N VAL A 257 11.28 -4.36 13.80
CA VAL A 257 10.22 -4.06 12.84
C VAL A 257 10.60 -2.89 11.96
N ALA A 258 11.08 -1.78 12.53
CA ALA A 258 11.52 -0.61 11.77
C ALA A 258 12.65 -0.96 10.78
N ARG A 259 13.67 -1.67 11.25
CA ARG A 259 14.79 -2.12 10.43
C ARG A 259 14.33 -3.05 9.29
N LEU A 260 13.48 -4.04 9.59
CA LEU A 260 13.00 -5.01 8.59
C LEU A 260 12.11 -4.35 7.54
N LEU A 261 11.16 -3.50 7.94
CA LEU A 261 10.33 -2.73 7.01
C LEU A 261 11.18 -1.81 6.13
N THR A 262 12.16 -1.11 6.71
CA THR A 262 13.08 -0.27 5.96
C THR A 262 13.86 -1.09 4.93
N ASN A 263 14.46 -2.23 5.32
CA ASN A 263 15.23 -3.10 4.41
C ASN A 263 14.36 -3.67 3.29
N ILE A 264 13.12 -4.10 3.59
CA ILE A 264 12.19 -4.56 2.54
C ILE A 264 11.93 -3.42 1.54
N CYS A 265 11.67 -2.20 2.03
CA CYS A 265 11.34 -1.06 1.18
C CYS A 265 12.54 -0.56 0.36
N THR A 266 13.75 -0.51 0.95
CA THR A 266 14.93 0.10 0.31
C THR A 266 15.81 -0.91 -0.42
N GLU A 267 15.96 -2.12 0.11
CA GLU A 267 16.87 -3.16 -0.37
C GLU A 267 16.14 -4.33 -1.05
N ARG A 268 14.80 -4.34 -1.00
CA ARG A 268 13.95 -5.45 -1.50
C ARG A 268 14.31 -6.80 -0.85
N GLN A 269 14.73 -6.77 0.40
CA GLN A 269 15.00 -7.98 1.16
C GLN A 269 13.71 -8.76 1.37
N MET A 270 13.75 -10.09 1.21
CA MET A 270 12.63 -10.96 1.56
C MET A 270 12.76 -11.40 3.01
N ILE A 271 11.72 -11.19 3.79
CA ILE A 271 11.63 -11.55 5.22
C ILE A 271 10.42 -12.46 5.41
N ILE A 272 10.62 -13.61 6.02
CA ILE A 272 9.55 -14.56 6.34
C ILE A 272 9.70 -14.96 7.80
N ASP A 273 8.91 -14.31 8.67
CA ASP A 273 8.76 -14.73 10.06
C ASP A 273 7.73 -15.87 10.15
N GLU A 274 7.93 -16.73 11.12
CA GLU A 274 6.98 -17.78 11.49
C GLU A 274 6.41 -17.49 12.87
N ILE A 275 5.16 -17.89 13.11
CA ILE A 275 4.58 -17.86 14.45
C ILE A 275 4.68 -19.26 15.03
N PRO A 276 4.99 -19.39 16.34
CA PRO A 276 4.97 -20.68 17.02
C PRO A 276 3.61 -21.38 16.86
N PRO A 277 3.60 -22.71 16.69
CA PRO A 277 2.37 -23.47 16.37
C PRO A 277 1.25 -23.39 17.42
N GLU A 278 1.54 -22.94 18.63
CA GLU A 278 0.59 -22.90 19.75
C GLU A 278 -0.49 -21.79 19.62
N ILE A 279 -0.31 -20.84 18.70
CA ILE A 279 -1.25 -19.72 18.50
C ILE A 279 -2.22 -20.00 17.33
N ASP A 280 -2.13 -21.16 16.73
CA ASP A 280 -2.73 -21.50 15.43
C ASP A 280 -4.22 -21.89 15.49
N GLU A 281 -4.90 -21.80 16.66
CA GLU A 281 -6.27 -22.30 16.80
C GLU A 281 -7.39 -21.28 16.61
N GLU A 282 -7.11 -19.98 16.38
CA GLU A 282 -8.17 -18.99 16.30
C GLU A 282 -8.20 -18.17 14.99
N PHE A 283 -9.19 -18.46 14.20
CA PHE A 283 -9.89 -17.56 13.26
C PHE A 283 -9.27 -17.27 11.89
N ASP A 284 -9.69 -18.04 10.90
CA ASP A 284 -9.59 -17.66 9.48
C ASP A 284 -10.74 -16.71 9.08
N TYR A 285 -10.44 -15.40 8.96
CA TYR A 285 -11.38 -14.39 8.43
C TYR A 285 -11.58 -14.48 6.92
N GLN A 286 -10.84 -15.35 6.22
CA GLN A 286 -10.90 -15.46 4.76
C GLN A 286 -12.23 -15.99 4.23
N SER A 287 -13.14 -16.44 5.11
CA SER A 287 -14.47 -16.91 4.73
C SER A 287 -15.56 -15.84 4.74
N PHE A 288 -15.26 -14.60 5.09
CA PHE A 288 -16.22 -13.51 5.04
C PHE A 288 -16.02 -12.69 3.77
N ASP A 289 -16.67 -13.12 2.71
CA ASP A 289 -16.89 -12.32 1.53
C ASP A 289 -17.98 -11.29 1.86
N PHE A 290 -17.58 -10.02 2.00
CA PHE A 290 -18.53 -8.91 2.16
C PHE A 290 -19.25 -8.56 0.86
N ASP A 291 -18.88 -9.20 -0.27
CA ASP A 291 -19.47 -8.98 -1.60
C ASP A 291 -20.84 -9.63 -1.79
N ASP A 292 -21.34 -10.40 -0.82
CA ASP A 292 -22.66 -11.06 -0.90
C ASP A 292 -23.85 -10.16 -0.45
N TYR A 293 -23.63 -8.87 -0.25
CA TYR A 293 -24.69 -7.97 0.20
C TYR A 293 -24.81 -6.71 -0.69
N GLU A 294 -25.44 -6.90 -1.84
CA GLU A 294 -26.27 -5.86 -2.47
C GLU A 294 -27.74 -5.94 -1.97
#